data_6674bb63424e4d841023be81038190e0
#
_entry.id   6674bb63424e4d841023be81038190e0
#
_cell.length_a   1.000
_cell.length_b   1.000
_cell.length_c   1.000
_cell.angle_alpha   90.00
_cell.angle_beta   90.00
_cell.angle_gamma   90.00
#
_symmetry.space_group_name_H-M   'P 1'
#
loop_
_entity.id
_entity.type
_entity.pdbx_description
1 polymer ?
#
loop_
_entity_poly.entity_id
_entity_poly.type
_entity_poly.pdbx_seq_one_letter_code
_entity_poly.pdbx_strand_id
1 'polypeptide(L)'
;MRIFQKRDPPPSGPGVKRLTPKAAVCFTTPAMTRRAADWLGRLGGCRPLAILSDDFDDVVWNCEAERADLLVLEMDFSNGVEDKDVSGRCDIAAEVRKRRPECRVYLVCEKGHPDKQPALDKAVELKLIDGYCIGDLDPQQMRAWLDETAETMPGGSAR
;
A
#
# COMPACT_ATOMS: atom_id res chain seq x y z
N MET A 1 -28.13 -15.92 15.23
CA MET A 1 -27.62 -16.04 15.17
C MET A 1 -27.12 -15.91 15.17
N ARG A 2 -26.98 -15.99 15.34
CA ARG A 2 -26.27 -16.06 15.37
C ARG A 2 -25.85 -15.54 15.37
N ILE A 3 -26.12 -15.56 15.45
CA ILE A 3 -25.52 -15.40 15.44
C ILE A 3 -25.00 -15.18 15.41
N PHE A 4 -25.04 -15.22 15.57
CA PHE A 4 -24.31 -15.20 15.37
C PHE A 4 -23.95 -15.03 14.95
N GLN A 5 -24.00 -15.10 14.93
CA GLN A 5 -23.51 -15.24 14.40
C GLN A 5 -23.17 -15.15 13.73
N LYS A 6 -22.89 -14.97 13.32
CA LYS A 6 -22.38 -15.20 12.50
C LYS A 6 -21.49 -15.48 12.23
N ARG A 7 -21.41 -15.64 12.10
CA ARG A 7 -20.37 -16.19 11.99
C ARG A 7 -19.70 -16.15 10.84
N ASP A 8 -18.87 -15.84 10.88
CA ASP A 8 -18.06 -15.93 9.87
C ASP A 8 -17.96 -17.24 9.28
N PRO A 9 -18.11 -17.36 8.10
CA PRO A 9 -17.97 -18.63 7.54
C PRO A 9 -16.56 -19.07 7.68
N PRO A 10 -16.34 -20.24 8.08
CA PRO A 10 -15.01 -20.75 8.12
C PRO A 10 -14.46 -20.86 6.73
N PRO A 11 -13.16 -20.88 6.61
CA PRO A 11 -12.56 -21.14 5.31
C PRO A 11 -13.13 -22.41 4.74
N SER A 12 -13.30 -22.41 3.48
CA SER A 12 -13.85 -23.54 2.87
C SER A 12 -12.81 -24.60 2.80
N GLY A 13 -12.89 -25.53 3.54
CA GLY A 13 -12.02 -26.66 3.52
C GLY A 13 -10.73 -26.45 4.26
N PRO A 14 -10.05 -27.52 4.58
CA PRO A 14 -8.79 -27.47 5.30
C PRO A 14 -7.73 -26.79 4.48
N GLY A 15 -6.97 -25.95 5.11
CA GLY A 15 -5.88 -25.28 4.45
C GLY A 15 -6.26 -24.05 3.67
N VAL A 16 -7.53 -23.81 3.48
CA VAL A 16 -7.97 -22.62 2.79
C VAL A 16 -8.19 -21.51 3.81
N LYS A 17 -7.43 -20.45 3.68
CA LYS A 17 -7.55 -19.33 4.55
C LYS A 17 -7.73 -18.09 3.73
N ARG A 18 -8.62 -17.24 4.18
CA ARG A 18 -8.72 -15.93 3.58
C ARG A 18 -7.60 -15.08 4.13
N LEU A 19 -6.74 -14.61 3.25
CA LEU A 19 -5.63 -13.78 3.65
C LEU A 19 -6.08 -12.34 3.73
N THR A 20 -5.60 -11.66 4.78
CA THR A 20 -5.90 -10.25 5.00
C THR A 20 -4.59 -9.48 4.95
N PRO A 21 -4.34 -8.74 3.87
CA PRO A 21 -3.09 -8.04 3.74
C PRO A 21 -2.91 -6.98 4.82
N LYS A 22 -1.68 -6.80 5.27
CA LYS A 22 -1.33 -5.68 6.11
C LYS A 22 -0.96 -4.52 5.19
N ALA A 23 -1.75 -3.47 5.24
CA ALA A 23 -1.62 -2.34 4.33
C ALA A 23 -1.04 -1.16 5.07
N ALA A 24 0.22 -0.86 4.79
CA ALA A 24 0.88 0.31 5.35
C ALA A 24 0.54 1.53 4.51
N VAL A 25 0.25 2.63 5.17
CA VAL A 25 0.02 3.90 4.50
C VAL A 25 0.93 4.95 5.09
N CYS A 26 1.50 5.77 4.23
CA CYS A 26 2.38 6.84 4.64
C CYS A 26 2.13 8.05 3.77
N PHE A 27 1.45 9.04 4.33
CA PHE A 27 1.19 10.29 3.65
C PHE A 27 2.14 11.35 4.18
N THR A 28 2.16 12.51 3.56
CA THR A 28 3.15 13.53 3.88
C THR A 28 2.94 14.18 5.24
N THR A 29 1.76 14.06 5.82
CA THR A 29 1.54 14.53 7.18
C THR A 29 0.98 13.42 8.04
N PRO A 30 1.32 13.41 9.34
CA PRO A 30 0.76 12.38 10.24
C PRO A 30 -0.77 12.40 10.28
N ALA A 31 -1.38 13.59 10.22
CA ALA A 31 -2.83 13.68 10.26
C ALA A 31 -3.47 12.99 9.06
N MET A 32 -2.92 13.19 7.87
CA MET A 32 -3.44 12.55 6.68
C MET A 32 -3.20 11.05 6.71
N THR A 33 -2.06 10.64 7.24
CA THR A 33 -1.75 9.21 7.37
C THR A 33 -2.76 8.52 8.28
N ARG A 34 -3.06 9.14 9.43
CA ARG A 34 -4.04 8.56 10.36
C ARG A 34 -5.43 8.50 9.72
N ARG A 35 -5.80 9.54 8.99
CA ARG A 35 -7.08 9.57 8.31
C ARG A 35 -7.19 8.46 7.27
N ALA A 36 -6.11 8.26 6.52
CA ALA A 36 -6.07 7.20 5.52
C ALA A 36 -6.17 5.82 6.18
N ALA A 37 -5.47 5.61 7.28
CA ALA A 37 -5.53 4.35 7.99
C ALA A 37 -6.93 4.07 8.53
N ASP A 38 -7.59 5.10 9.09
CA ASP A 38 -8.96 4.96 9.57
C ASP A 38 -9.90 4.60 8.42
N TRP A 39 -9.73 5.26 7.29
CA TRP A 39 -10.53 4.97 6.11
C TRP A 39 -10.34 3.54 5.65
N LEU A 40 -9.10 3.05 5.64
CA LEU A 40 -8.83 1.66 5.28
C LEU A 40 -9.49 0.69 6.23
N GLY A 41 -9.50 1.02 7.52
CA GLY A 41 -10.18 0.19 8.50
C GLY A 41 -11.67 0.08 8.22
N ARG A 42 -12.29 1.18 7.80
CA ARG A 42 -13.71 1.17 7.46
C ARG A 42 -13.97 0.45 6.13
N LEU A 43 -13.05 0.56 5.19
CA LEU A 43 -13.18 -0.12 3.91
C LEU A 43 -13.18 -1.63 4.09
N GLY A 44 -12.33 -2.10 4.99
CA GLY A 44 -12.23 -3.52 5.26
C GLY A 44 -11.35 -4.24 4.25
N GLY A 45 -11.08 -5.50 4.54
CA GLY A 45 -10.29 -6.32 3.66
C GLY A 45 -8.79 -6.17 3.86
N CYS A 46 -8.36 -5.43 4.84
CA CYS A 46 -6.94 -5.28 5.16
C CYS A 46 -6.76 -4.94 6.62
N ARG A 47 -5.52 -5.07 7.09
CA ARG A 47 -5.10 -4.62 8.41
C ARG A 47 -4.29 -3.35 8.22
N PRO A 48 -4.83 -2.18 8.56
CA PRO A 48 -4.12 -0.93 8.28
C PRO A 48 -2.95 -0.71 9.22
N LEU A 49 -1.90 -0.10 8.71
CA LEU A 49 -0.74 0.31 9.49
C LEU A 49 -0.41 1.75 9.11
N ALA A 50 -0.48 2.66 10.07
CA ALA A 50 -0.13 4.05 9.83
C ALA A 50 1.35 4.25 10.10
N ILE A 51 2.10 4.67 9.09
CA ILE A 51 3.50 5.04 9.25
C ILE A 51 3.54 6.57 9.29
N LEU A 52 3.85 7.13 10.44
CA LEU A 52 3.65 8.56 10.69
C LEU A 52 4.82 9.42 10.25
N SER A 53 5.94 8.81 9.88
CA SER A 53 7.09 9.53 9.35
C SER A 53 7.35 9.02 7.94
N ASP A 54 7.54 9.92 6.98
CA ASP A 54 7.80 9.53 5.61
C ASP A 54 9.30 9.57 5.27
N ASP A 55 10.16 9.60 6.28
CA ASP A 55 11.59 9.48 6.06
C ASP A 55 11.92 8.09 5.55
N PHE A 56 12.94 8.02 4.71
CA PHE A 56 13.35 6.77 4.07
C PHE A 56 13.51 5.64 5.09
N ASP A 57 14.33 5.86 6.11
CA ASP A 57 14.63 4.80 7.07
C ASP A 57 13.40 4.39 7.87
N ASP A 58 12.56 5.35 8.22
CA ASP A 58 11.36 5.05 9.01
C ASP A 58 10.37 4.22 8.22
N VAL A 59 10.17 4.54 6.94
CA VAL A 59 9.24 3.79 6.12
C VAL A 59 9.74 2.37 5.93
N VAL A 60 11.01 2.23 5.59
CA VAL A 60 11.61 0.90 5.35
C VAL A 60 11.55 0.07 6.62
N TRP A 61 11.95 0.65 7.74
CA TRP A 61 11.97 -0.08 9.01
C TRP A 61 10.58 -0.54 9.42
N ASN A 62 9.59 0.33 9.29
CA ASN A 62 8.22 -0.03 9.68
C ASN A 62 7.65 -1.13 8.79
N CYS A 63 7.91 -1.05 7.49
CA CYS A 63 7.41 -2.09 6.59
C CYS A 63 8.02 -3.45 6.91
N GLU A 64 9.29 -3.47 7.26
CA GLU A 64 9.95 -4.73 7.60
C GLU A 64 9.48 -5.24 8.96
N ALA A 65 9.53 -4.38 9.98
CA ALA A 65 9.21 -4.78 11.35
C ALA A 65 7.77 -5.24 11.48
N GLU A 66 6.86 -4.57 10.80
CA GLU A 66 5.44 -4.89 10.87
C GLU A 66 4.99 -5.85 9.78
N ARG A 67 5.90 -6.26 8.91
CA ARG A 67 5.64 -7.23 7.86
C ARG A 67 4.53 -6.77 6.93
N ALA A 68 4.67 -5.57 6.40
CA ALA A 68 3.67 -5.01 5.50
C ALA A 68 3.60 -5.82 4.21
N ASP A 69 2.39 -6.06 3.73
CA ASP A 69 2.16 -6.76 2.47
C ASP A 69 1.98 -5.78 1.32
N LEU A 70 1.55 -4.57 1.64
CA LEU A 70 1.56 -3.50 0.64
C LEU A 70 1.82 -2.18 1.34
N LEU A 71 2.35 -1.25 0.58
CA LEU A 71 2.66 0.09 1.04
C LEU A 71 2.03 1.09 0.09
N VAL A 72 1.25 2.00 0.62
CA VAL A 72 0.70 3.12 -0.14
C VAL A 72 1.43 4.37 0.33
N LEU A 73 2.16 4.99 -0.57
CA LEU A 73 3.09 6.06 -0.23
C LEU A 73 2.74 7.30 -1.03
N GLU A 74 2.51 8.40 -0.34
CA GLU A 74 2.16 9.64 -1.01
C GLU A 74 3.42 10.37 -1.50
N MET A 75 3.29 11.00 -2.65
CA MET A 75 4.34 11.84 -3.21
C MET A 75 4.01 13.30 -2.96
N ASP A 76 5.03 14.09 -2.74
CA ASP A 76 4.85 15.51 -2.51
C ASP A 76 5.80 16.28 -3.42
N PHE A 77 5.25 16.83 -4.47
CA PHE A 77 6.03 17.62 -5.42
C PHE A 77 6.11 19.09 -5.05
N SER A 78 5.30 19.52 -4.09
CA SER A 78 5.15 20.94 -3.82
C SER A 78 6.36 21.54 -3.09
N ASN A 79 7.12 20.72 -2.40
CA ASN A 79 8.27 21.18 -1.63
C ASN A 79 9.56 21.23 -2.40
N GLY A 80 9.61 20.65 -3.58
CA GLY A 80 10.84 20.52 -4.33
C GLY A 80 11.87 19.61 -3.67
N VAL A 81 11.44 18.76 -2.75
CA VAL A 81 12.33 17.82 -2.06
C VAL A 81 12.44 16.57 -2.89
N GLU A 82 13.67 16.24 -3.32
CA GLU A 82 13.86 15.18 -4.28
C GLU A 82 13.46 13.81 -3.78
N ASP A 83 13.69 13.52 -2.51
CA ASP A 83 13.36 12.20 -1.98
C ASP A 83 11.85 11.97 -1.86
N LYS A 84 11.03 13.00 -2.06
CA LYS A 84 9.57 12.85 -2.09
C LYS A 84 9.03 12.86 -3.50
N ASP A 85 9.88 12.93 -4.49
CA ASP A 85 9.55 12.83 -5.91
C ASP A 85 9.55 11.36 -6.32
N VAL A 86 9.28 11.10 -7.60
CA VAL A 86 9.19 9.73 -8.13
C VAL A 86 10.44 8.93 -7.84
N SER A 87 11.61 9.52 -8.10
CA SER A 87 12.88 8.84 -7.90
C SER A 87 13.08 8.44 -6.45
N GLY A 88 12.86 9.37 -5.53
CA GLY A 88 13.04 9.08 -4.11
C GLY A 88 12.08 8.04 -3.60
N ARG A 89 10.83 8.06 -4.08
CA ARG A 89 9.85 7.07 -3.67
C ARG A 89 10.18 5.70 -4.25
N CYS A 90 10.73 5.65 -5.44
CA CYS A 90 11.20 4.39 -6.03
C CYS A 90 12.37 3.81 -5.25
N ASP A 91 13.24 4.66 -4.71
CA ASP A 91 14.33 4.19 -3.87
C ASP A 91 13.80 3.53 -2.59
N ILE A 92 12.77 4.12 -2.00
CA ILE A 92 12.11 3.51 -0.84
C ILE A 92 11.52 2.16 -1.23
N ALA A 93 10.83 2.10 -2.37
CA ALA A 93 10.23 0.86 -2.83
C ALA A 93 11.28 -0.23 -3.02
N ALA A 94 12.42 0.13 -3.60
CA ALA A 94 13.49 -0.84 -3.83
C ALA A 94 14.01 -1.41 -2.51
N GLU A 95 14.19 -0.55 -1.51
CA GLU A 95 14.71 -1.02 -0.24
C GLU A 95 13.68 -1.84 0.51
N VAL A 96 12.41 -1.45 0.45
CA VAL A 96 11.34 -2.22 1.07
C VAL A 96 11.30 -3.63 0.47
N ARG A 97 11.41 -3.73 -0.85
CA ARG A 97 11.35 -5.03 -1.51
C ARG A 97 12.57 -5.88 -1.25
N LYS A 98 13.72 -5.27 -0.98
CA LYS A 98 14.89 -6.04 -0.58
C LYS A 98 14.61 -6.79 0.71
N ARG A 99 13.86 -6.20 1.61
CA ARG A 99 13.57 -6.76 2.93
C ARG A 99 12.28 -7.55 2.95
N ARG A 100 11.35 -7.16 2.09
CA ARG A 100 10.04 -7.81 1.97
C ARG A 100 9.75 -8.01 0.49
N PRO A 101 10.29 -9.06 -0.12
CA PRO A 101 10.19 -9.22 -1.59
C PRO A 101 8.77 -9.26 -2.13
N GLU A 102 7.80 -9.67 -1.31
CA GLU A 102 6.42 -9.74 -1.75
C GLU A 102 5.62 -8.48 -1.47
N CYS A 103 6.23 -7.48 -0.85
CA CYS A 103 5.52 -6.26 -0.54
C CYS A 103 5.27 -5.46 -1.82
N ARG A 104 4.03 -5.13 -2.06
CA ARG A 104 3.68 -4.29 -3.20
C ARG A 104 3.71 -2.84 -2.81
N VAL A 105 4.13 -1.99 -3.73
CA VAL A 105 4.26 -0.56 -3.46
C VAL A 105 3.45 0.23 -4.47
N TYR A 106 2.59 1.10 -3.98
CA TYR A 106 1.74 1.95 -4.80
C TYR A 106 1.94 3.39 -4.38
N LEU A 107 1.93 4.29 -5.36
CA LEU A 107 2.13 5.72 -5.08
C LEU A 107 0.83 6.47 -5.26
N VAL A 108 0.61 7.46 -4.41
CA VAL A 108 -0.51 8.39 -4.54
C VAL A 108 0.08 9.75 -4.86
N CYS A 109 -0.37 10.33 -5.98
CA CYS A 109 0.19 11.59 -6.47
C CYS A 109 -0.88 12.65 -6.45
N GLU A 110 -0.53 13.85 -6.00
CA GLU A 110 -1.50 14.92 -6.04
C GLU A 110 -1.76 15.37 -7.48
N LYS A 111 -2.92 15.94 -7.69
CA LYS A 111 -3.27 16.49 -8.99
C LYS A 111 -2.43 17.72 -9.29
N GLY A 112 -2.38 18.10 -10.55
CA GLY A 112 -1.72 19.33 -10.94
C GLY A 112 -0.29 19.18 -11.39
N HIS A 113 0.19 17.96 -11.53
CA HIS A 113 1.57 17.70 -11.97
C HIS A 113 1.57 16.72 -13.15
N PRO A 114 0.96 17.11 -14.30
CA PRO A 114 0.91 16.19 -15.43
C PRO A 114 2.29 15.88 -16.00
N ASP A 115 3.26 16.75 -15.76
CA ASP A 115 4.64 16.53 -16.20
C ASP A 115 5.28 15.35 -15.49
N LYS A 116 4.72 14.88 -14.38
CA LYS A 116 5.26 13.75 -13.64
C LYS A 116 4.74 12.41 -14.11
N GLN A 117 3.65 12.41 -14.88
CA GLN A 117 3.04 11.16 -15.31
C GLN A 117 3.98 10.27 -16.12
N PRO A 118 4.77 10.80 -17.07
CA PRO A 118 5.71 9.93 -17.78
C PRO A 118 6.68 9.20 -16.87
N ALA A 119 7.16 9.86 -15.80
CA ALA A 119 8.06 9.21 -14.87
C ALA A 119 7.34 8.12 -14.08
N LEU A 120 6.08 8.35 -13.72
CA LEU A 120 5.28 7.34 -13.02
C LEU A 120 5.01 6.13 -13.90
N ASP A 121 4.65 6.37 -15.15
CA ASP A 121 4.42 5.28 -16.10
C ASP A 121 5.69 4.46 -16.31
N LYS A 122 6.82 5.14 -16.39
CA LYS A 122 8.10 4.46 -16.54
C LYS A 122 8.41 3.62 -15.32
N ALA A 123 8.12 4.13 -14.12
CA ALA A 123 8.35 3.39 -12.90
C ALA A 123 7.53 2.10 -12.86
N VAL A 124 6.28 2.15 -13.33
CA VAL A 124 5.45 0.95 -13.41
C VAL A 124 6.00 0.00 -14.46
N GLU A 125 6.36 0.53 -15.63
CA GLU A 125 6.90 -0.28 -16.71
C GLU A 125 8.16 -1.02 -16.28
N LEU A 126 9.02 -0.36 -15.54
CA LEU A 126 10.27 -0.95 -15.06
C LEU A 126 10.06 -1.77 -13.77
N LYS A 127 8.84 -1.85 -13.30
CA LYS A 127 8.47 -2.61 -12.10
C LYS A 127 9.16 -2.10 -10.84
N LEU A 128 9.44 -0.81 -10.81
CA LEU A 128 9.95 -0.16 -9.61
C LEU A 128 8.84 0.04 -8.58
N ILE A 129 7.63 0.24 -9.07
CA ILE A 129 6.43 0.28 -8.24
C ILE A 129 5.37 -0.57 -8.92
N ASP A 130 4.32 -0.92 -8.20
CA ASP A 130 3.26 -1.77 -8.74
C ASP A 130 2.10 -1.00 -9.35
N GLY A 131 1.99 0.27 -9.01
CA GLY A 131 0.95 1.12 -9.59
C GLY A 131 0.91 2.47 -8.90
N TYR A 132 0.04 3.34 -9.40
CA TYR A 132 -0.13 4.66 -8.80
C TYR A 132 -1.53 5.17 -9.12
N CYS A 133 -1.95 6.19 -8.38
CA CYS A 133 -3.15 6.93 -8.75
C CYS A 133 -2.87 8.43 -8.62
N ILE A 134 -3.64 9.22 -9.34
CA ILE A 134 -3.53 10.67 -9.31
C ILE A 134 -4.80 11.22 -8.70
N GLY A 135 -4.65 12.03 -7.69
CA GLY A 135 -5.77 12.56 -6.94
C GLY A 135 -6.08 11.68 -5.74
N ASP A 136 -7.31 11.77 -5.27
CA ASP A 136 -7.70 11.05 -4.07
C ASP A 136 -7.75 9.55 -4.31
N LEU A 137 -7.31 8.82 -3.32
CA LEU A 137 -7.40 7.37 -3.34
C LEU A 137 -8.85 6.98 -3.13
N ASP A 138 -9.46 6.31 -4.09
CA ASP A 138 -10.85 5.93 -3.97
C ASP A 138 -11.01 4.45 -3.61
N PRO A 139 -12.20 4.07 -3.11
CA PRO A 139 -12.41 2.68 -2.67
C PRO A 139 -12.19 1.64 -3.75
N GLN A 140 -12.57 1.94 -4.98
CA GLN A 140 -12.45 1.00 -6.07
C GLN A 140 -10.98 0.73 -6.39
N GLN A 141 -10.18 1.79 -6.44
CA GLN A 141 -8.75 1.65 -6.70
C GLN A 141 -8.07 0.89 -5.56
N MET A 142 -8.41 1.24 -4.32
CA MET A 142 -7.81 0.57 -3.18
C MET A 142 -8.19 -0.90 -3.14
N ARG A 143 -9.44 -1.21 -3.48
CA ARG A 143 -9.88 -2.60 -3.51
C ARG A 143 -9.10 -3.39 -4.55
N ALA A 144 -8.86 -2.79 -5.71
CA ALA A 144 -8.07 -3.47 -6.75
C ALA A 144 -6.64 -3.75 -6.27
N TRP A 145 -6.02 -2.79 -5.59
CA TRP A 145 -4.67 -2.98 -5.06
C TRP A 145 -4.63 -4.06 -3.98
N LEU A 146 -5.66 -4.10 -3.13
CA LEU A 146 -5.73 -5.14 -2.10
C LEU A 146 -5.90 -6.52 -2.72
N ASP A 147 -6.71 -6.63 -3.76
CA ASP A 147 -6.91 -7.91 -4.43
C ASP A 147 -5.62 -8.38 -5.10
N GLU A 148 -4.92 -7.50 -5.78
CA GLU A 148 -3.64 -7.83 -6.39
C GLU A 148 -2.64 -8.32 -5.35
N THR A 149 -2.61 -7.65 -4.21
CA THR A 149 -1.69 -8.00 -3.14
C THR A 149 -2.04 -9.38 -2.58
N ALA A 150 -3.31 -9.63 -2.34
CA ALA A 150 -3.73 -10.91 -1.80
C ALA A 150 -3.37 -12.07 -2.71
N GLU A 151 -3.44 -11.86 -4.02
CA GLU A 151 -3.11 -12.90 -4.98
C GLU A 151 -1.65 -13.31 -4.93
N THR A 152 -0.77 -12.39 -4.56
CA THR A 152 0.66 -12.67 -4.54
C THR A 152 1.19 -13.01 -3.17
N MET A 153 0.35 -12.96 -2.13
CA MET A 153 0.78 -13.34 -0.80
C MET A 153 1.01 -14.84 -0.73
N PRO A 154 2.00 -15.28 0.07
CA PRO A 154 2.25 -16.71 0.21
C PRO A 154 1.00 -17.45 0.62
N GLY A 155 0.61 -18.44 -0.16
CA GLY A 155 -0.59 -19.21 0.08
C GLY A 155 -1.87 -18.56 -0.41
N GLY A 156 -1.82 -17.32 -0.84
CA GLY A 156 -3.03 -16.60 -1.22
C GLY A 156 -3.60 -17.02 -2.55
N SER A 157 -2.74 -17.41 -3.45
CA SER A 157 -3.19 -17.79 -4.78
C SER A 157 -3.31 -19.27 -4.95
N ALA A 158 -3.20 -19.97 -3.89
CA ALA A 158 -3.30 -21.39 -4.00
C ALA A 158 -4.74 -21.78 -4.09
N ARG A 159 -5.32 -21.57 -5.14
CA ARG A 159 -6.69 -21.89 -5.25
C ARG A 159 -6.96 -22.59 -6.48
#